data_1e1bbb3abb4dfcc2233a270ff5cd8149
#
_entry.id   1e1bbb3abb4dfcc2233a270ff5cd8149
#
_cell.length_a   1.000
_cell.length_b   1.000
_cell.length_c   1.000
_cell.angle_alpha   90.00
_cell.angle_beta   90.00
_cell.angle_gamma   90.00
#
_symmetry.space_group_name_H-M   'P 1'
#
loop_
_entity.id
_entity.type
_entity.pdbx_description
1 polymer ?
#
loop_
_entity_poly.entity_id
_entity_poly.type
_entity_poly.pdbx_seq_one_letter_code
_entity_poly.pdbx_strand_id
1 'polypeptide(L)'
;MTNDHLTAILAERIMGWTVGPDRFLMAKRRWQPRWRFQPTENLDDAFKLLEKAAPRDYSMGDDGKGFRVRVRIGKTIGEACDISKPRAITLAVARAVGIEVDN
;
A
#
# COMPACT_ATOMS: atom_id res chain seq x y z
N MET A 1 -3.55 13.84 -2.31
CA MET A 1 -3.46 12.63 -3.19
C MET A 1 -4.68 11.77 -2.98
N THR A 2 -5.32 11.36 -4.05
CA THR A 2 -6.49 10.46 -3.96
C THR A 2 -6.05 9.02 -3.71
N ASN A 3 -6.97 8.19 -3.20
CA ASN A 3 -6.69 6.77 -2.99
C ASN A 3 -6.35 6.07 -4.32
N ASP A 4 -7.03 6.43 -5.40
CA ASP A 4 -6.76 5.86 -6.73
C ASP A 4 -5.37 6.21 -7.22
N HIS A 5 -4.96 7.47 -7.04
CA HIS A 5 -3.62 7.92 -7.43
C HIS A 5 -2.54 7.19 -6.62
N LEU A 6 -2.73 7.08 -5.31
CA LEU A 6 -1.82 6.36 -4.43
C LEU A 6 -1.71 4.90 -4.84
N THR A 7 -2.85 4.24 -5.08
CA THR A 7 -2.89 2.84 -5.52
C THR A 7 -2.12 2.65 -6.82
N ALA A 8 -2.27 3.57 -7.78
CA ALA A 8 -1.56 3.50 -9.05
C ALA A 8 -0.04 3.59 -8.85
N ILE A 9 0.44 4.52 -8.01
CA ILE A 9 1.86 4.65 -7.72
C ILE A 9 2.41 3.39 -7.06
N LEU A 10 1.68 2.83 -6.11
CA LEU A 10 2.10 1.61 -5.40
C LEU A 10 2.08 0.40 -6.31
N ALA A 11 1.09 0.29 -7.20
CA ALA A 11 1.04 -0.79 -8.18
C ALA A 11 2.27 -0.76 -9.09
N GLU A 12 2.68 0.42 -9.52
CA GLU A 12 3.85 0.58 -10.37
C GLU A 12 5.15 0.31 -9.60
N ARG A 13 5.34 0.96 -8.44
CA ARG A 13 6.61 0.91 -7.71
C ARG A 13 6.84 -0.37 -6.93
N ILE A 14 5.82 -0.95 -6.34
CA ILE A 14 5.96 -2.11 -5.47
C ILE A 14 5.55 -3.39 -6.19
N MET A 15 4.37 -3.39 -6.80
CA MET A 15 3.90 -4.58 -7.50
C MET A 15 4.60 -4.79 -8.85
N GLY A 16 5.20 -3.74 -9.42
CA GLY A 16 5.87 -3.83 -10.70
C GLY A 16 4.92 -3.92 -11.89
N TRP A 17 3.69 -3.47 -11.71
CA TRP A 17 2.68 -3.51 -12.76
C TRP A 17 2.71 -2.25 -13.62
N THR A 18 2.25 -2.38 -14.86
CA THR A 18 2.03 -1.23 -15.72
C THR A 18 0.62 -0.70 -15.48
N VAL A 19 0.50 0.60 -15.26
CA VAL A 19 -0.77 1.24 -14.91
C VAL A 19 -1.42 1.80 -16.16
N GLY A 20 -2.61 1.29 -16.49
CA GLY A 20 -3.47 1.85 -17.52
C GLY A 20 -4.58 2.68 -16.90
N PRO A 21 -5.41 3.35 -17.70
CA PRO A 21 -6.46 4.24 -17.18
C PRO A 21 -7.55 3.51 -16.39
N ASP A 22 -7.84 2.26 -16.73
CA ASP A 22 -8.91 1.47 -16.10
C ASP A 22 -8.46 0.10 -15.62
N ARG A 23 -7.18 -0.25 -15.80
CA ARG A 23 -6.67 -1.59 -15.51
C ARG A 23 -5.18 -1.57 -15.21
N PHE A 24 -4.70 -2.66 -14.60
CA PHE A 24 -3.28 -2.91 -14.38
C PHE A 24 -2.82 -4.05 -15.26
N LEU A 25 -1.68 -3.88 -15.91
CA LEU A 25 -1.00 -4.97 -16.62
C LEU A 25 -0.03 -5.64 -15.65
N MET A 26 -0.34 -6.86 -15.28
CA MET A 26 0.45 -7.67 -14.36
C MET A 26 1.51 -8.47 -15.12
N ALA A 27 2.34 -9.22 -14.40
CA ALA A 27 3.30 -10.13 -15.01
C ALA A 27 2.60 -11.14 -15.94
N LYS A 28 3.31 -11.59 -16.98
CA LYS A 28 2.81 -12.54 -17.98
C LYS A 28 1.63 -12.00 -18.81
N ARG A 29 1.61 -10.69 -19.03
CA ARG A 29 0.60 -10.02 -19.86
C ARG A 29 -0.84 -10.23 -19.38
N ARG A 30 -1.02 -10.41 -18.10
CA ARG A 30 -2.36 -10.50 -17.51
C ARG A 30 -2.86 -9.11 -17.14
N TRP A 31 -4.10 -8.84 -17.48
CA TRP A 31 -4.77 -7.59 -17.11
C TRP A 31 -5.75 -7.86 -15.98
N GLN A 32 -5.86 -6.90 -15.06
CA GLN A 32 -6.95 -6.92 -14.10
C GLN A 32 -7.55 -5.52 -13.98
N PRO A 33 -8.87 -5.42 -13.73
CA PRO A 33 -9.50 -4.12 -13.51
C PRO A 33 -8.90 -3.44 -12.28
N ARG A 34 -8.84 -2.12 -12.29
CA ARG A 34 -8.28 -1.37 -11.15
C ARG A 34 -9.05 -1.62 -9.87
N TRP A 35 -10.36 -1.86 -9.93
CA TRP A 35 -11.17 -2.11 -8.74
C TRP A 35 -10.83 -3.40 -8.01
N ARG A 36 -10.12 -4.32 -8.64
CA ARG A 36 -9.69 -5.57 -8.00
C ARG A 36 -8.48 -5.40 -7.09
N PHE A 37 -7.79 -4.28 -7.17
CA PHE A 37 -6.66 -4.00 -6.29
C PHE A 37 -6.89 -2.65 -5.61
N GLN A 38 -7.40 -2.71 -4.38
CA GLN A 38 -7.72 -1.53 -3.59
C GLN A 38 -7.14 -1.66 -2.19
N PRO A 39 -5.80 -1.53 -2.05
CA PRO A 39 -5.14 -1.74 -0.76
C PRO A 39 -5.56 -0.74 0.31
N THR A 40 -6.08 0.43 -0.06
CA THR A 40 -6.59 1.39 0.92
C THR A 40 -7.93 1.00 1.50
N GLU A 41 -8.64 0.07 0.88
CA GLU A 41 -9.99 -0.34 1.29
C GLU A 41 -10.12 -1.83 1.59
N ASN A 42 -9.26 -2.64 1.02
CA ASN A 42 -9.31 -4.09 1.16
C ASN A 42 -8.10 -4.61 1.93
N LEU A 43 -8.34 -5.29 3.04
CA LEU A 43 -7.28 -5.76 3.92
C LEU A 43 -6.37 -6.80 3.25
N ASP A 44 -6.95 -7.71 2.47
CA ASP A 44 -6.15 -8.71 1.74
C ASP A 44 -5.21 -8.05 0.74
N ASP A 45 -5.69 -7.03 0.04
CA ASP A 45 -4.86 -6.29 -0.92
C ASP A 45 -3.77 -5.50 -0.20
N ALA A 46 -4.07 -4.94 0.97
CA ALA A 46 -3.08 -4.25 1.80
C ALA A 46 -1.97 -5.20 2.24
N PHE A 47 -2.31 -6.42 2.65
CA PHE A 47 -1.32 -7.43 3.02
C PHE A 47 -0.52 -7.91 1.83
N LYS A 48 -1.13 -8.07 0.66
CA LYS A 48 -0.40 -8.40 -0.57
C LYS A 48 0.64 -7.33 -0.89
N LEU A 49 0.26 -6.07 -0.76
CA LEU A 49 1.16 -4.94 -0.95
C LEU A 49 2.32 -4.99 0.04
N LEU A 50 2.03 -5.22 1.31
CA LEU A 50 3.04 -5.31 2.37
C LEU A 50 4.02 -6.45 2.10
N GLU A 51 3.53 -7.63 1.75
CA GLU A 51 4.38 -8.78 1.42
C GLU A 51 5.27 -8.50 0.22
N LYS A 52 4.72 -7.88 -0.82
CA LYS A 52 5.49 -7.57 -2.03
C LYS A 52 6.55 -6.52 -1.76
N ALA A 53 6.30 -5.60 -0.84
CA ALA A 53 7.28 -4.60 -0.44
C ALA A 53 8.47 -5.21 0.32
N ALA A 54 8.33 -6.43 0.81
CA ALA A 54 9.36 -7.21 1.50
C ALA A 54 10.02 -6.42 2.64
N PRO A 55 9.26 -5.97 3.64
CA PRO A 55 9.83 -5.19 4.74
C PRO A 55 10.77 -6.02 5.60
N ARG A 56 11.77 -5.37 6.18
CA ARG A 56 12.67 -6.02 7.15
C ARG A 56 11.92 -6.39 8.42
N ASP A 57 11.04 -5.52 8.86
CA ASP A 57 10.13 -5.77 9.97
C ASP A 57 8.94 -4.82 9.87
N TYR A 58 7.89 -5.15 10.58
CA TYR A 58 6.73 -4.30 10.71
C TYR A 58 6.01 -4.61 12.02
N SER A 59 5.28 -3.63 12.52
CA SER A 59 4.43 -3.79 13.70
C SER A 59 3.09 -3.12 13.47
N MET A 60 2.05 -3.69 14.08
CA MET A 60 0.69 -3.20 13.94
C MET A 60 -0.01 -3.30 15.29
N GLY A 61 -0.89 -2.38 15.57
CA GLY A 61 -1.67 -2.41 16.80
C GLY A 61 -2.73 -1.33 16.81
N ASP A 62 -3.70 -1.51 17.68
CA ASP A 62 -4.76 -0.54 17.94
C ASP A 62 -4.34 0.32 19.13
N ASP A 63 -4.35 1.64 18.97
CA ASP A 63 -3.95 2.56 20.03
C ASP A 63 -5.16 3.21 20.72
N GLY A 64 -6.37 2.71 20.46
CA GLY A 64 -7.62 3.25 21.01
C GLY A 64 -8.21 4.37 20.18
N LYS A 65 -7.45 4.98 19.29
CA LYS A 65 -7.90 6.04 18.39
C LYS A 65 -7.90 5.61 16.93
N GLY A 66 -7.24 4.51 16.64
CA GLY A 66 -7.13 3.97 15.30
C GLY A 66 -6.14 2.84 15.27
N PHE A 67 -5.86 2.36 14.07
CA PHE A 67 -4.93 1.28 13.84
C PHE A 67 -3.58 1.88 13.43
N ARG A 68 -2.55 1.59 14.20
CA ARG A 68 -1.20 2.11 13.95
C ARG A 68 -0.35 1.04 13.28
N VAL A 69 0.33 1.41 12.21
CA VAL A 69 1.22 0.53 11.47
C VAL A 69 2.57 1.19 11.33
N ARG A 70 3.63 0.42 11.56
CA ARG A 70 5.00 0.85 11.37
C ARG A 70 5.69 -0.19 10.50
N VAL A 71 6.31 0.23 9.41
CA VAL A 71 6.96 -0.65 8.43
C VAL A 71 8.38 -0.16 8.19
N ARG A 72 9.35 -1.08 8.22
CA ARG A 72 10.73 -0.77 7.89
C ARG A 72 11.11 -1.45 6.59
N ILE A 73 11.48 -0.65 5.58
CA ILE A 73 11.97 -1.13 4.29
C ILE A 73 13.36 -0.56 4.08
N GLY A 74 14.37 -1.44 4.03
CA GLY A 74 15.76 -0.98 3.97
C GLY A 74 16.13 -0.16 5.19
N LYS A 75 16.49 1.10 4.99
CA LYS A 75 16.84 2.03 6.07
C LYS A 75 15.71 3.02 6.37
N THR A 76 14.59 2.92 5.67
CA THR A 76 13.49 3.86 5.79
C THR A 76 12.36 3.27 6.60
N ILE A 77 11.77 4.08 7.47
CA ILE A 77 10.63 3.69 8.29
C ILE A 77 9.43 4.51 7.86
N GLY A 78 8.33 3.82 7.57
CA GLY A 78 7.02 4.45 7.33
C GLY A 78 6.09 4.13 8.47
N GLU A 79 5.37 5.14 8.93
CA GLU A 79 4.40 4.98 10.01
C GLU A 79 3.10 5.69 9.65
N ALA A 80 1.99 5.07 9.99
CA ALA A 80 0.67 5.64 9.75
C ALA A 80 -0.31 5.18 10.82
N CYS A 81 -1.31 6.01 11.07
CA CYS A 81 -2.41 5.69 11.96
C CYS A 81 -3.70 6.09 11.26
N ASP A 82 -4.66 5.17 11.21
CA ASP A 82 -5.94 5.42 10.56
C ASP A 82 -6.98 4.50 11.20
N ILE A 83 -8.25 4.91 11.20
CA ILE A 83 -9.33 4.03 11.67
C ILE A 83 -9.51 2.83 10.75
N SER A 84 -9.17 2.95 9.48
CA SER A 84 -9.22 1.87 8.51
C SER A 84 -7.90 1.10 8.53
N LYS A 85 -7.93 -0.18 8.86
CA LYS A 85 -6.74 -1.04 8.87
C LYS A 85 -6.05 -1.10 7.51
N PRO A 86 -6.75 -1.38 6.39
CA PRO A 86 -6.08 -1.43 5.08
C PRO A 86 -5.46 -0.08 4.70
N ARG A 87 -6.10 1.02 5.04
CA ARG A 87 -5.55 2.35 4.75
C ARG A 87 -4.29 2.61 5.58
N ALA A 88 -4.28 2.26 6.86
CA ALA A 88 -3.11 2.44 7.71
C ALA A 88 -1.90 1.64 7.17
N ILE A 89 -2.12 0.39 6.78
CA ILE A 89 -1.07 -0.46 6.19
C ILE A 89 -0.54 0.17 4.91
N THR A 90 -1.44 0.56 4.01
CA THR A 90 -1.08 1.14 2.71
C THR A 90 -0.28 2.44 2.87
N LEU A 91 -0.72 3.33 3.76
CA LEU A 91 -0.01 4.59 4.02
C LEU A 91 1.37 4.36 4.62
N ALA A 92 1.50 3.40 5.55
CA ALA A 92 2.79 3.07 6.16
C ALA A 92 3.77 2.53 5.12
N VAL A 93 3.31 1.64 4.24
CA VAL A 93 4.13 1.10 3.15
C VAL A 93 4.55 2.22 2.20
N ALA A 94 3.62 3.09 1.82
CA ALA A 94 3.90 4.22 0.92
C ALA A 94 5.01 5.12 1.51
N ARG A 95 4.89 5.46 2.78
CA ARG A 95 5.89 6.30 3.46
C ARG A 95 7.24 5.59 3.56
N ALA A 96 7.24 4.28 3.80
CA ALA A 96 8.48 3.50 3.90
C ALA A 96 9.24 3.41 2.58
N VAL A 97 8.56 3.50 1.44
CA VAL A 97 9.21 3.53 0.13
C VAL A 97 9.44 4.96 -0.38
N GLY A 98 9.23 5.96 0.44
CA GLY A 98 9.57 7.34 0.13
C GLY A 98 8.51 8.11 -0.65
N ILE A 99 7.28 7.63 -0.68
CA ILE A 99 6.17 8.34 -1.30
C ILE A 99 5.59 9.32 -0.28
N GLU A 100 5.52 10.60 -0.62
CA GLU A 100 4.88 11.59 0.24
C GLU A 100 3.37 11.44 0.16
N VAL A 101 2.77 11.20 1.31
CA VAL A 101 1.32 11.01 1.39
C VAL A 101 0.77 11.92 2.47
N ASP A 102 -0.18 12.74 2.10
CA ASP A 102 -0.96 13.53 3.03
C ASP A 102 -2.13 12.68 3.55
N ASN A 103 -2.40 12.80 4.80
CA ASN A 103 -3.53 12.08 5.41
C ASN A 103 -4.86 12.64 4.97
#